data_e8de331c1e50405752366a17d408dd3e
#
_entry.id   e8de331c1e50405752366a17d408dd3e
#
_cell.length_a   1.000
_cell.length_b   1.000
_cell.length_c   1.000
_cell.angle_alpha   90.00
_cell.angle_beta   90.00
_cell.angle_gamma   90.00
#
_symmetry.space_group_name_H-M   'P 1'
#
loop_
_entity.id
_entity.type
_entity.pdbx_description
1 polymer ?
#
loop_
_entity_poly.entity_id
_entity_poly.type
_entity_poly.pdbx_seq_one_letter_code
_entity_poly.pdbx_strand_id
1 'polypeptide(L)'
;LYSSAASDVYKRQVLTSEVHNPRILVGRDTRRSGDMLAAALMAGICSVGGDVIDVGVIPTPAMAYLVRLYEADAAVMVSASHNPMEYNGVKWFNGQGFKLSDALEDEIERLIKAPAFQRPVGEEVGHIINARRAREEYKEFLISSATTRFDGITVVLDCANGASSGIAAEVFSALGANVIPRADEPDGSNINDGCGSTHPERLQELVTESGADVGFAFDGDADRVIATDERGNIVDGDRILGMCAKVMHDAGSLHGDTLVVTVMSNIGLKQYMRNIGKSKIYIVPELTANNEQWINPGFGNPDLQAHYDYIKQMVKEKTGRAMQEKERERKRKNGKIIKVAGCSPIREGVLLIRPDTTLADVHKFGEECQRRWGIT
;
A
#
# COMPACT_ATOMS: atom_id res chain seq x y z
N LEU A 1 -10.04 11.77 22.72
CA LEU A 1 -9.07 12.68 23.39
C LEU A 1 -7.65 12.59 22.81
N TYR A 2 -7.22 11.41 22.28
CA TYR A 2 -5.92 11.28 21.63
C TYR A 2 -5.86 11.92 20.23
N SER A 3 -6.98 12.09 19.55
CA SER A 3 -7.06 12.62 18.19
C SER A 3 -6.77 14.13 18.11
N SER A 4 -7.14 14.91 19.12
CA SER A 4 -6.91 16.35 19.09
C SER A 4 -5.43 16.71 19.19
N ALA A 5 -4.69 16.03 20.06
CA ALA A 5 -3.26 16.32 20.25
C ALA A 5 -2.41 15.97 19.03
N ALA A 6 -2.65 14.81 18.37
CA ALA A 6 -1.93 14.41 17.17
C ALA A 6 -2.13 15.39 16.02
N SER A 7 -3.35 15.91 15.89
CA SER A 7 -3.65 16.89 14.85
C SER A 7 -3.09 18.28 15.17
N ASP A 8 -3.02 18.65 16.45
CA ASP A 8 -2.58 19.98 16.88
C ASP A 8 -1.14 20.28 16.51
N VAL A 9 -0.34 19.25 16.44
CA VAL A 9 1.08 19.38 16.30
C VAL A 9 1.55 19.27 14.86
N TYR A 10 0.84 18.50 14.08
CA TYR A 10 1.21 18.19 12.72
C TYR A 10 1.24 19.40 11.80
N LYS A 11 0.55 20.46 12.18
CA LYS A 11 0.14 21.49 11.26
C LYS A 11 1.09 22.62 10.94
N ARG A 12 1.78 23.11 11.89
CA ARG A 12 2.55 24.35 11.68
C ARG A 12 4.05 24.16 11.56
N GLN A 13 4.57 23.04 12.03
CA GLN A 13 6.03 22.85 12.11
C GLN A 13 6.57 21.74 11.24
N VAL A 14 5.75 20.74 10.88
CA VAL A 14 6.23 19.50 10.28
C VAL A 14 5.85 19.35 8.81
N LEU A 15 4.67 19.84 8.40
CA LEU A 15 4.16 19.63 7.05
C LEU A 15 4.44 20.76 6.07
N THR A 16 4.58 22.00 6.53
CA THR A 16 4.76 23.12 5.61
C THR A 16 5.94 23.99 6.04
N SER A 17 6.91 24.13 5.14
CA SER A 17 7.92 25.19 5.21
C SER A 17 7.39 26.55 4.76
N GLU A 18 6.14 26.62 4.31
CA GLU A 18 5.50 27.80 3.73
C GLU A 18 4.42 28.39 4.67
N VAL A 19 4.21 29.71 4.56
CA VAL A 19 3.27 30.47 5.38
C VAL A 19 1.87 30.39 4.75
N HIS A 20 1.24 29.21 4.71
CA HIS A 20 -0.14 29.07 4.30
C HIS A 20 -0.94 28.20 5.29
N ASN A 21 -2.27 28.24 5.23
CA ASN A 21 -3.11 27.35 6.01
C ASN A 21 -3.04 25.95 5.41
N PRO A 22 -2.51 24.96 6.15
CA PRO A 22 -2.37 23.62 5.61
C PRO A 22 -3.75 23.00 5.34
N ARG A 23 -3.86 22.34 4.19
CA ARG A 23 -5.04 21.58 3.77
C ARG A 23 -4.80 20.08 3.94
N ILE A 24 -5.68 19.40 4.65
CA ILE A 24 -5.53 17.99 4.97
C ILE A 24 -6.75 17.20 4.49
N LEU A 25 -6.53 16.22 3.62
CA LEU A 25 -7.57 15.27 3.24
C LEU A 25 -7.87 14.33 4.39
N VAL A 26 -9.16 14.04 4.63
CA VAL A 26 -9.61 13.03 5.59
C VAL A 26 -10.55 12.07 4.87
N GLY A 27 -10.18 10.80 4.82
CA GLY A 27 -10.98 9.71 4.28
C GLY A 27 -11.13 8.59 5.31
N ARG A 28 -12.08 7.68 5.07
CA ARG A 28 -12.32 6.53 5.93
C ARG A 28 -12.85 5.33 5.16
N ASP A 29 -12.77 4.15 5.79
CA ASP A 29 -13.48 2.97 5.34
C ASP A 29 -14.93 2.95 5.88
N THR A 30 -15.62 1.82 5.73
CA THR A 30 -17.03 1.68 6.07
C THR A 30 -17.30 1.38 7.54
N ARG A 31 -16.28 1.30 8.40
CA ARG A 31 -16.43 1.01 9.83
C ARG A 31 -17.27 2.06 10.52
N ARG A 32 -18.20 1.63 11.37
CA ARG A 32 -19.07 2.51 12.17
C ARG A 32 -18.28 3.50 13.03
N SER A 33 -17.15 3.07 13.58
CA SER A 33 -16.25 3.94 14.35
C SER A 33 -15.53 4.99 13.50
N GLY A 34 -15.49 4.81 12.17
CA GLY A 34 -14.84 5.72 11.23
C GLY A 34 -15.43 7.13 11.27
N ASP A 35 -16.74 7.26 11.33
CA ASP A 35 -17.43 8.57 11.40
C ASP A 35 -17.01 9.37 12.63
N MET A 36 -17.01 8.71 13.79
CA MET A 36 -16.61 9.35 15.05
C MET A 36 -15.14 9.78 15.03
N LEU A 37 -14.25 8.88 14.57
CA LEU A 37 -12.82 9.15 14.53
C LEU A 37 -12.47 10.23 13.50
N ALA A 38 -13.07 10.19 12.32
CA ALA A 38 -12.89 11.23 11.31
C ALA A 38 -13.38 12.60 11.80
N ALA A 39 -14.57 12.66 12.42
CA ALA A 39 -15.08 13.90 13.00
C ALA A 39 -14.13 14.49 14.07
N ALA A 40 -13.59 13.64 14.94
CA ALA A 40 -12.63 14.06 15.95
C ALA A 40 -11.31 14.57 15.34
N LEU A 41 -10.79 13.88 14.30
CA LEU A 41 -9.61 14.32 13.54
C LEU A 41 -9.87 15.67 12.86
N MET A 42 -10.99 15.80 12.14
CA MET A 42 -11.35 17.03 11.46
C MET A 42 -11.50 18.22 12.42
N ALA A 43 -12.16 18.01 13.57
CA ALA A 43 -12.28 19.03 14.61
C ALA A 43 -10.90 19.43 15.17
N GLY A 44 -10.04 18.45 15.44
CA GLY A 44 -8.66 18.69 15.87
C GLY A 44 -7.90 19.51 14.85
N ILE A 45 -7.97 19.13 13.58
CA ILE A 45 -7.36 19.84 12.46
C ILE A 45 -7.86 21.31 12.40
N CYS A 46 -9.09 21.57 12.40
CA CYS A 46 -9.62 22.93 12.36
C CYS A 46 -9.23 23.75 13.60
N SER A 47 -9.16 23.12 14.79
CA SER A 47 -8.86 23.81 16.06
C SER A 47 -7.47 24.44 16.11
N VAL A 48 -6.60 24.11 15.18
CA VAL A 48 -5.22 24.65 15.07
C VAL A 48 -5.00 25.42 13.77
N GLY A 49 -6.09 25.76 13.05
CA GLY A 49 -6.06 26.64 11.89
C GLY A 49 -5.76 25.95 10.57
N GLY A 50 -5.90 24.63 10.41
CA GLY A 50 -5.79 24.02 9.11
C GLY A 50 -7.15 23.64 8.55
N ASP A 51 -7.23 23.65 7.25
CA ASP A 51 -8.43 23.29 6.53
C ASP A 51 -8.51 21.78 6.30
N VAL A 52 -9.71 21.25 6.37
CA VAL A 52 -9.98 19.84 6.09
C VAL A 52 -10.70 19.71 4.76
N ILE A 53 -10.29 18.76 3.96
CA ILE A 53 -11.02 18.29 2.78
C ILE A 53 -11.57 16.89 3.13
N ASP A 54 -12.87 16.82 3.47
CA ASP A 54 -13.54 15.55 3.76
C ASP A 54 -13.91 14.84 2.44
N VAL A 55 -13.28 13.70 2.18
CA VAL A 55 -13.52 12.88 0.99
C VAL A 55 -14.47 11.69 1.26
N GLY A 56 -14.91 11.52 2.51
CA GLY A 56 -15.88 10.51 2.89
C GLY A 56 -15.33 9.09 2.91
N VAL A 57 -16.19 8.12 2.55
CA VAL A 57 -15.81 6.70 2.44
C VAL A 57 -15.16 6.49 1.09
N ILE A 58 -13.88 6.03 1.11
CA ILE A 58 -13.07 5.88 -0.09
C ILE A 58 -11.94 4.87 0.13
N PRO A 59 -11.48 4.13 -0.88
CA PRO A 59 -10.31 3.26 -0.78
C PRO A 59 -9.03 3.99 -0.36
N THR A 60 -8.17 3.32 0.42
CA THR A 60 -6.86 3.86 0.82
C THR A 60 -6.01 4.35 -0.36
N PRO A 61 -5.92 3.64 -1.52
CA PRO A 61 -5.18 4.13 -2.68
C PRO A 61 -5.71 5.47 -3.23
N ALA A 62 -6.99 5.74 -3.04
CA ALA A 62 -7.57 7.03 -3.46
C ALA A 62 -6.96 8.21 -2.71
N MET A 63 -6.57 8.03 -1.43
CA MET A 63 -5.94 9.09 -0.65
C MET A 63 -4.62 9.53 -1.27
N ALA A 64 -3.81 8.58 -1.75
CA ALA A 64 -2.54 8.87 -2.44
C ALA A 64 -2.73 9.61 -3.77
N TYR A 65 -3.83 9.36 -4.47
CA TYR A 65 -4.18 10.06 -5.70
C TYR A 65 -4.77 11.46 -5.42
N LEU A 66 -5.78 11.53 -4.55
CA LEU A 66 -6.54 12.75 -4.30
C LEU A 66 -5.73 13.83 -3.56
N VAL A 67 -4.78 13.46 -2.70
CA VAL A 67 -3.92 14.43 -2.02
C VAL A 67 -3.17 15.29 -3.02
N ARG A 68 -2.74 14.71 -4.13
CA ARG A 68 -2.08 15.42 -5.23
C ARG A 68 -3.07 16.16 -6.09
N LEU A 69 -4.21 15.55 -6.42
CA LEU A 69 -5.25 16.18 -7.24
C LEU A 69 -5.78 17.47 -6.60
N TYR A 70 -5.96 17.46 -5.28
CA TYR A 70 -6.44 18.62 -4.53
C TYR A 70 -5.31 19.53 -4.03
N GLU A 71 -4.05 19.23 -4.38
CA GLU A 71 -2.85 19.96 -3.92
C GLU A 71 -2.88 20.16 -2.39
N ALA A 72 -3.23 19.11 -1.66
CA ALA A 72 -3.26 19.16 -0.21
C ALA A 72 -1.90 18.79 0.39
N ASP A 73 -1.60 19.34 1.57
CA ASP A 73 -0.29 19.15 2.24
C ASP A 73 -0.12 17.76 2.81
N ALA A 74 -1.25 17.12 3.18
CA ALA A 74 -1.27 15.76 3.70
C ALA A 74 -2.64 15.10 3.52
N ALA A 75 -2.67 13.78 3.75
CA ALA A 75 -3.91 13.03 3.81
C ALA A 75 -3.92 12.05 4.99
N VAL A 76 -5.11 11.78 5.49
CA VAL A 76 -5.36 10.87 6.61
C VAL A 76 -6.43 9.88 6.21
N MET A 77 -6.11 8.58 6.27
CA MET A 77 -7.06 7.50 6.11
C MET A 77 -7.39 6.88 7.47
N VAL A 78 -8.67 6.85 7.81
CA VAL A 78 -9.17 6.18 9.02
C VAL A 78 -9.63 4.78 8.63
N SER A 79 -8.79 3.80 8.92
CA SER A 79 -9.03 2.39 8.61
C SER A 79 -8.10 1.47 9.40
N ALA A 80 -8.56 0.25 9.68
CA ALA A 80 -7.73 -0.85 10.17
C ALA A 80 -7.56 -1.97 9.13
N SER A 81 -7.71 -1.65 7.83
CA SER A 81 -7.50 -2.56 6.71
C SER A 81 -8.33 -3.85 6.84
N HIS A 82 -7.69 -5.01 6.91
CA HIS A 82 -8.34 -6.33 6.97
C HIS A 82 -8.80 -6.77 8.37
N ASN A 83 -8.55 -5.95 9.40
CA ASN A 83 -8.98 -6.29 10.76
C ASN A 83 -10.52 -6.29 10.89
N PRO A 84 -11.10 -7.03 11.88
CA PRO A 84 -12.51 -6.97 12.21
C PRO A 84 -13.00 -5.56 12.58
N MET A 85 -14.31 -5.37 12.62
CA MET A 85 -14.95 -4.05 12.77
C MET A 85 -14.64 -3.34 14.10
N GLU A 86 -14.26 -4.08 15.14
CA GLU A 86 -13.90 -3.55 16.46
C GLU A 86 -12.61 -2.73 16.45
N TYR A 87 -11.73 -3.00 15.48
CA TYR A 87 -10.47 -2.29 15.32
C TYR A 87 -10.64 -1.10 14.39
N ASN A 88 -9.83 -0.07 14.62
CA ASN A 88 -9.65 1.03 13.68
C ASN A 88 -8.23 1.58 13.81
N GLY A 89 -7.80 2.36 12.83
CA GLY A 89 -6.46 2.93 12.80
C GLY A 89 -6.41 4.21 11.99
N VAL A 90 -5.22 4.79 11.90
CA VAL A 90 -4.98 6.02 11.15
C VAL A 90 -3.72 5.83 10.33
N LYS A 91 -3.81 6.06 9.02
CA LYS A 91 -2.68 6.03 8.09
C LYS A 91 -2.44 7.46 7.57
N TRP A 92 -1.20 7.93 7.65
CA TRP A 92 -0.84 9.27 7.21
C TRP A 92 -0.09 9.26 5.88
N PHE A 93 -0.37 10.25 5.04
CA PHE A 93 0.27 10.46 3.75
C PHE A 93 0.76 11.91 3.66
N ASN A 94 1.90 12.12 3.03
CA ASN A 94 2.38 13.45 2.68
C ASN A 94 1.65 14.00 1.44
N GLY A 95 1.88 15.27 1.09
CA GLY A 95 1.27 15.91 -0.08
C GLY A 95 1.61 15.27 -1.44
N GLN A 96 2.60 14.39 -1.48
CA GLN A 96 2.98 13.62 -2.65
C GLN A 96 2.30 12.24 -2.72
N GLY A 97 1.50 11.89 -1.71
CA GLY A 97 0.76 10.63 -1.66
C GLY A 97 1.56 9.45 -1.11
N PHE A 98 2.71 9.69 -0.48
CA PHE A 98 3.49 8.65 0.17
C PHE A 98 3.19 8.57 1.67
N LYS A 99 3.35 7.36 2.24
CA LYS A 99 3.36 7.20 3.68
C LYS A 99 4.41 8.13 4.30
N LEU A 100 4.12 8.66 5.49
CA LEU A 100 5.08 9.47 6.23
C LEU A 100 6.34 8.67 6.55
N SER A 101 7.46 9.39 6.67
CA SER A 101 8.70 8.79 7.17
C SER A 101 8.60 8.53 8.66
N ASP A 102 9.30 7.50 9.15
CA ASP A 102 9.35 7.16 10.57
C ASP A 102 9.80 8.38 11.43
N ALA A 103 10.73 9.19 10.92
CA ALA A 103 11.19 10.42 11.59
C ALA A 103 10.05 11.45 11.79
N LEU A 104 9.12 11.55 10.83
CA LEU A 104 7.95 12.42 10.95
C LEU A 104 6.90 11.82 11.90
N GLU A 105 6.72 10.51 11.88
CA GLU A 105 5.84 9.81 12.82
C GLU A 105 6.34 9.97 14.27
N ASP A 106 7.65 9.80 14.52
CA ASP A 106 8.29 10.03 15.81
C ASP A 106 8.12 11.48 16.29
N GLU A 107 8.26 12.45 15.40
CA GLU A 107 8.06 13.86 15.72
C GLU A 107 6.59 14.16 16.09
N ILE A 108 5.64 13.58 15.39
CA ILE A 108 4.22 13.66 15.71
C ILE A 108 3.96 13.10 17.12
N GLU A 109 4.49 11.91 17.43
CA GLU A 109 4.35 11.32 18.75
C GLU A 109 4.97 12.17 19.85
N ARG A 110 6.13 12.76 19.59
CA ARG A 110 6.78 13.70 20.53
C ARG A 110 5.91 14.90 20.82
N LEU A 111 5.30 15.44 19.79
CA LEU A 111 4.49 16.65 19.89
C LEU A 111 3.11 16.36 20.54
N ILE A 112 2.54 15.17 20.37
CA ILE A 112 1.35 14.73 21.12
C ILE A 112 1.58 14.78 22.64
N LYS A 113 2.81 14.55 23.08
CA LYS A 113 3.23 14.55 24.49
C LYS A 113 3.65 15.94 24.98
N ALA A 114 3.77 16.94 24.10
CA ALA A 114 4.20 18.30 24.43
C ALA A 114 3.09 19.10 25.14
N PRO A 115 3.43 20.15 25.91
CA PRO A 115 2.44 21.05 26.50
C PRO A 115 1.57 21.70 25.42
N ALA A 116 0.30 21.94 25.76
CA ALA A 116 -0.63 22.63 24.88
C ALA A 116 -0.09 24.01 24.46
N PHE A 117 -0.21 24.35 23.17
CA PHE A 117 0.14 25.66 22.65
C PHE A 117 -1.10 26.56 22.48
N GLN A 118 -0.89 27.84 22.23
CA GLN A 118 -1.97 28.78 22.00
C GLN A 118 -2.71 28.44 20.70
N ARG A 119 -4.03 28.24 20.78
CA ARG A 119 -4.87 27.93 19.63
C ARG A 119 -5.34 29.20 18.93
N PRO A 120 -5.49 29.18 17.61
CA PRO A 120 -6.07 30.27 16.86
C PRO A 120 -7.55 30.48 17.21
N VAL A 121 -8.04 31.70 17.01
CA VAL A 121 -9.43 32.08 17.26
C VAL A 121 -9.99 32.88 16.10
N GLY A 122 -11.31 32.92 15.98
CA GLY A 122 -11.98 33.70 14.94
C GLY A 122 -11.66 33.16 13.53
N GLU A 123 -11.22 34.03 12.65
CA GLU A 123 -10.95 33.73 11.26
C GLU A 123 -9.72 32.80 11.03
N GLU A 124 -8.89 32.66 12.06
CA GLU A 124 -7.73 31.76 11.97
C GLU A 124 -8.08 30.28 12.26
N VAL A 125 -9.30 29.99 12.72
CA VAL A 125 -9.78 28.61 12.89
C VAL A 125 -10.05 28.03 11.51
N GLY A 126 -9.52 26.80 11.26
CA GLY A 126 -9.73 26.12 9.98
C GLY A 126 -11.19 25.70 9.76
N HIS A 127 -11.53 25.39 8.53
CA HIS A 127 -12.88 24.96 8.17
C HIS A 127 -12.88 23.61 7.42
N ILE A 128 -14.06 22.99 7.33
CA ILE A 128 -14.24 21.69 6.64
C ILE A 128 -14.87 21.94 5.27
N ILE A 129 -14.19 21.47 4.25
CA ILE A 129 -14.62 21.46 2.85
C ILE A 129 -15.08 20.05 2.51
N ASN A 130 -16.34 19.87 2.13
CA ASN A 130 -16.83 18.58 1.68
C ASN A 130 -16.53 18.37 0.21
N ALA A 131 -15.66 17.42 -0.11
CA ALA A 131 -15.27 17.09 -1.48
C ALA A 131 -16.24 16.09 -2.11
N ARG A 132 -17.44 16.52 -2.43
CA ARG A 132 -18.55 15.68 -2.95
C ARG A 132 -18.20 14.90 -4.23
N ARG A 133 -17.21 15.35 -4.98
CA ARG A 133 -16.77 14.71 -6.22
C ARG A 133 -15.60 13.76 -6.07
N ALA A 134 -14.99 13.69 -4.90
CA ALA A 134 -13.76 12.92 -4.67
C ALA A 134 -13.88 11.45 -5.12
N ARG A 135 -15.02 10.80 -4.80
CA ARG A 135 -15.28 9.42 -5.20
C ARG A 135 -15.39 9.29 -6.73
N GLU A 136 -16.07 10.22 -7.38
CA GLU A 136 -16.25 10.22 -8.83
C GLU A 136 -14.92 10.49 -9.55
N GLU A 137 -14.14 11.44 -9.08
CA GLU A 137 -12.81 11.79 -9.64
C GLU A 137 -11.84 10.61 -9.51
N TYR A 138 -11.88 9.87 -8.40
CA TYR A 138 -11.09 8.64 -8.26
C TYR A 138 -11.58 7.53 -9.18
N LYS A 139 -12.89 7.36 -9.33
CA LYS A 139 -13.48 6.40 -10.29
C LYS A 139 -13.05 6.72 -11.73
N GLU A 140 -13.16 7.99 -12.15
CA GLU A 140 -12.72 8.45 -13.47
C GLU A 140 -11.23 8.14 -13.70
N PHE A 141 -10.40 8.37 -12.68
CA PHE A 141 -8.98 8.02 -12.73
C PHE A 141 -8.78 6.51 -12.93
N LEU A 142 -9.46 5.65 -12.16
CA LEU A 142 -9.35 4.20 -12.30
C LEU A 142 -9.75 3.73 -13.69
N ILE A 143 -10.86 4.24 -14.24
CA ILE A 143 -11.31 3.92 -15.59
C ILE A 143 -10.27 4.36 -16.61
N SER A 144 -9.72 5.57 -16.48
CA SER A 144 -8.70 6.10 -17.41
C SER A 144 -7.37 5.37 -17.35
N SER A 145 -7.07 4.69 -16.23
CA SER A 145 -5.84 3.91 -16.06
C SER A 145 -5.87 2.56 -16.81
N ALA A 146 -7.06 2.08 -17.16
CA ALA A 146 -7.21 0.83 -17.88
C ALA A 146 -6.82 1.01 -19.36
N THR A 147 -5.90 0.18 -19.83
CA THR A 147 -5.45 0.19 -21.24
C THR A 147 -6.30 -0.70 -22.14
N THR A 148 -7.19 -1.49 -21.55
CA THR A 148 -8.02 -2.49 -22.25
C THR A 148 -9.42 -2.51 -21.65
N ARG A 149 -10.42 -2.76 -22.49
CA ARG A 149 -11.79 -3.03 -22.04
C ARG A 149 -11.95 -4.50 -21.66
N PHE A 150 -12.99 -4.77 -20.87
CA PHE A 150 -13.32 -6.11 -20.37
C PHE A 150 -14.63 -6.64 -20.99
N ASP A 151 -14.95 -6.22 -22.20
CA ASP A 151 -16.19 -6.64 -22.88
C ASP A 151 -16.24 -8.18 -23.00
N GLY A 152 -17.33 -8.77 -22.52
CA GLY A 152 -17.55 -10.22 -22.51
C GLY A 152 -16.89 -10.98 -21.35
N ILE A 153 -16.13 -10.31 -20.49
CA ILE A 153 -15.56 -10.91 -19.27
C ILE A 153 -16.56 -10.81 -18.13
N THR A 154 -16.80 -11.92 -17.44
CA THR A 154 -17.61 -11.97 -16.22
C THR A 154 -16.71 -11.99 -15.00
N VAL A 155 -16.92 -11.03 -14.09
CA VAL A 155 -16.05 -10.81 -12.92
C VAL A 155 -16.87 -10.90 -11.64
N VAL A 156 -16.42 -11.71 -10.67
CA VAL A 156 -16.91 -11.67 -9.30
C VAL A 156 -16.07 -10.68 -8.50
N LEU A 157 -16.70 -9.73 -7.82
CA LEU A 157 -16.03 -8.74 -6.96
C LEU A 157 -16.50 -8.92 -5.53
N ASP A 158 -15.62 -9.38 -4.64
CA ASP A 158 -15.83 -9.37 -3.20
C ASP A 158 -15.22 -8.09 -2.61
N CYS A 159 -16.11 -7.15 -2.24
CA CYS A 159 -15.73 -5.82 -1.73
C CYS A 159 -15.51 -5.79 -0.22
N ALA A 160 -15.52 -6.94 0.47
CA ALA A 160 -15.35 -7.04 1.92
C ALA A 160 -16.31 -6.16 2.75
N ASN A 161 -17.45 -5.71 2.19
CA ASN A 161 -18.29 -4.63 2.74
C ASN A 161 -17.43 -3.39 3.14
N GLY A 162 -16.35 -3.17 2.45
CA GLY A 162 -15.35 -2.14 2.72
C GLY A 162 -15.44 -0.94 1.79
N ALA A 163 -14.36 -0.18 1.71
CA ALA A 163 -14.29 1.07 0.97
C ALA A 163 -14.36 0.91 -0.56
N SER A 164 -14.17 -0.32 -1.09
CA SER A 164 -14.38 -0.65 -2.50
C SER A 164 -15.84 -0.84 -2.87
N SER A 165 -16.77 -0.93 -1.89
CA SER A 165 -18.20 -1.13 -2.11
C SER A 165 -18.78 -0.06 -3.05
N GLY A 166 -19.54 -0.53 -4.02
CA GLY A 166 -20.12 0.29 -5.09
C GLY A 166 -19.12 0.76 -6.14
N ILE A 167 -17.96 1.30 -5.75
CA ILE A 167 -16.98 1.88 -6.69
C ILE A 167 -16.34 0.80 -7.58
N ALA A 168 -16.02 -0.37 -7.03
CA ALA A 168 -15.40 -1.45 -7.80
C ALA A 168 -16.35 -1.93 -8.90
N ALA A 169 -17.62 -2.18 -8.56
CA ALA A 169 -18.63 -2.61 -9.54
C ALA A 169 -18.84 -1.56 -10.63
N GLU A 170 -18.89 -0.27 -10.28
CA GLU A 170 -19.03 0.81 -11.23
C GLU A 170 -17.85 0.89 -12.22
N VAL A 171 -16.59 0.75 -11.72
CA VAL A 171 -15.38 0.79 -12.55
C VAL A 171 -15.36 -0.39 -13.54
N PHE A 172 -15.55 -1.63 -13.06
CA PHE A 172 -15.51 -2.80 -13.94
C PHE A 172 -16.65 -2.79 -14.97
N SER A 173 -17.85 -2.37 -14.55
CA SER A 173 -18.98 -2.21 -15.48
C SER A 173 -18.73 -1.13 -16.54
N ALA A 174 -18.14 0.01 -16.19
CA ALA A 174 -17.77 1.05 -17.14
C ALA A 174 -16.72 0.58 -18.15
N LEU A 175 -15.87 -0.36 -17.75
CA LEU A 175 -14.88 -1.00 -18.63
C LEU A 175 -15.49 -2.16 -19.46
N GLY A 176 -16.76 -2.48 -19.30
CA GLY A 176 -17.49 -3.45 -20.14
C GLY A 176 -17.63 -4.85 -19.53
N ALA A 177 -17.17 -5.08 -18.29
CA ALA A 177 -17.31 -6.36 -17.63
C ALA A 177 -18.77 -6.65 -17.21
N ASN A 178 -19.14 -7.93 -17.22
CA ASN A 178 -20.33 -8.43 -16.52
C ASN A 178 -19.94 -8.61 -15.04
N VAL A 179 -20.47 -7.78 -14.15
CA VAL A 179 -20.05 -7.76 -12.75
C VAL A 179 -21.04 -8.51 -11.86
N ILE A 180 -20.52 -9.37 -11.01
CA ILE A 180 -21.25 -10.06 -9.93
C ILE A 180 -20.68 -9.54 -8.60
N PRO A 181 -21.30 -8.49 -7.99
CA PRO A 181 -20.82 -7.95 -6.73
C PRO A 181 -21.20 -8.84 -5.55
N ARG A 182 -20.32 -8.90 -4.55
CA ARG A 182 -20.50 -9.63 -3.29
C ARG A 182 -19.90 -8.81 -2.15
N ALA A 183 -20.48 -8.97 -0.94
CA ALA A 183 -20.09 -8.19 0.22
C ALA A 183 -19.93 -6.70 -0.14
N ASP A 184 -20.95 -6.14 -0.79
CA ASP A 184 -20.98 -4.79 -1.37
C ASP A 184 -22.06 -3.90 -0.73
N GLU A 185 -22.61 -4.35 0.41
CA GLU A 185 -23.64 -3.66 1.18
C GLU A 185 -23.17 -3.39 2.61
N PRO A 186 -22.26 -2.40 2.81
CA PRO A 186 -21.72 -2.09 4.12
C PRO A 186 -22.79 -1.51 5.05
N ASP A 187 -22.88 -2.04 6.28
CA ASP A 187 -23.75 -1.56 7.36
C ASP A 187 -23.01 -0.90 8.54
N GLY A 188 -21.69 -0.81 8.43
CA GLY A 188 -20.79 -0.29 9.45
C GLY A 188 -20.27 -1.33 10.43
N SER A 189 -20.83 -2.54 10.43
CA SER A 189 -20.45 -3.64 11.33
C SER A 189 -19.99 -4.91 10.60
N ASN A 190 -20.25 -5.04 9.32
CA ASN A 190 -20.02 -6.24 8.53
C ASN A 190 -18.73 -6.21 7.66
N ILE A 191 -17.86 -5.22 7.84
CA ILE A 191 -16.58 -5.13 7.13
C ILE A 191 -15.66 -6.31 7.45
N ASN A 192 -15.12 -6.98 6.43
CA ASN A 192 -14.25 -8.17 6.53
C ASN A 192 -14.88 -9.37 7.25
N ASP A 193 -16.17 -9.38 7.51
CA ASP A 193 -16.84 -10.47 8.23
C ASP A 193 -17.12 -11.65 7.30
N GLY A 194 -16.22 -12.65 7.35
CA GLY A 194 -16.28 -13.85 6.50
C GLY A 194 -16.22 -13.56 4.99
N CYS A 195 -15.62 -12.45 4.59
CA CYS A 195 -15.49 -12.00 3.19
C CYS A 195 -14.15 -11.27 2.96
N GLY A 196 -13.89 -10.91 1.70
CA GLY A 196 -12.73 -10.18 1.28
C GLY A 196 -11.46 -11.01 1.19
N SER A 197 -10.32 -10.35 1.05
CA SER A 197 -9.02 -10.97 0.75
C SER A 197 -8.49 -11.93 1.83
N THR A 198 -9.00 -11.87 3.04
CA THR A 198 -8.64 -12.80 4.13
C THR A 198 -9.51 -14.05 4.18
N HIS A 199 -10.60 -14.11 3.39
CA HIS A 199 -11.52 -15.23 3.26
C HIS A 199 -11.75 -15.59 1.79
N PRO A 200 -10.67 -15.94 1.04
CA PRO A 200 -10.74 -16.17 -0.40
C PRO A 200 -11.56 -17.43 -0.80
N GLU A 201 -11.81 -18.32 0.15
CA GLU A 201 -12.58 -19.56 -0.08
C GLU A 201 -13.97 -19.23 -0.67
N ARG A 202 -14.59 -18.17 -0.17
CA ARG A 202 -15.90 -17.74 -0.63
C ARG A 202 -15.86 -17.20 -2.05
N LEU A 203 -14.81 -16.49 -2.41
CA LEU A 203 -14.58 -16.03 -3.77
C LEU A 203 -14.42 -17.21 -4.74
N GLN A 204 -13.64 -18.25 -4.35
CA GLN A 204 -13.41 -19.45 -5.15
C GLN A 204 -14.72 -20.19 -5.45
N GLU A 205 -15.57 -20.38 -4.43
CA GLU A 205 -16.90 -20.98 -4.60
C GLU A 205 -17.74 -20.18 -5.60
N LEU A 206 -17.84 -18.87 -5.40
CA LEU A 206 -18.68 -17.99 -6.24
C LEU A 206 -18.24 -17.93 -7.69
N VAL A 207 -16.93 -17.90 -7.96
CA VAL A 207 -16.41 -17.92 -9.34
C VAL A 207 -16.83 -19.22 -10.04
N THR A 208 -16.63 -20.36 -9.37
CA THR A 208 -16.98 -21.67 -9.95
C THR A 208 -18.49 -21.88 -10.09
N GLU A 209 -19.29 -21.46 -9.12
CA GLU A 209 -20.75 -21.57 -9.14
C GLU A 209 -21.39 -20.68 -10.20
N SER A 210 -20.86 -19.47 -10.39
CA SER A 210 -21.38 -18.52 -11.39
C SER A 210 -20.85 -18.74 -12.79
N GLY A 211 -19.78 -19.54 -12.96
CA GLY A 211 -19.07 -19.69 -14.22
C GLY A 211 -18.37 -18.40 -14.67
N ALA A 212 -17.97 -17.57 -13.72
CA ALA A 212 -17.23 -16.34 -14.01
C ALA A 212 -15.80 -16.63 -14.50
N ASP A 213 -15.27 -15.71 -15.31
CA ASP A 213 -13.92 -15.84 -15.86
C ASP A 213 -12.83 -15.56 -14.82
N VAL A 214 -13.14 -14.68 -13.85
CA VAL A 214 -12.19 -14.27 -12.80
C VAL A 214 -12.94 -13.72 -11.60
N GLY A 215 -12.30 -13.81 -10.42
CA GLY A 215 -12.78 -13.16 -9.21
C GLY A 215 -11.69 -12.31 -8.58
N PHE A 216 -12.09 -11.22 -7.90
CA PHE A 216 -11.21 -10.38 -7.08
C PHE A 216 -11.83 -10.16 -5.71
N ALA A 217 -11.05 -10.41 -4.64
CA ALA A 217 -11.41 -10.08 -3.27
C ALA A 217 -10.49 -8.99 -2.75
N PHE A 218 -11.09 -7.90 -2.31
CA PHE A 218 -10.40 -6.78 -1.68
C PHE A 218 -10.39 -6.94 -0.16
N ASP A 219 -9.54 -6.19 0.54
CA ASP A 219 -9.69 -6.01 1.98
C ASP A 219 -10.50 -4.73 2.29
N GLY A 220 -10.75 -4.48 3.56
CA GLY A 220 -11.70 -3.43 3.98
C GLY A 220 -11.41 -2.02 3.49
N ASP A 221 -10.15 -1.68 3.24
CA ASP A 221 -9.75 -0.37 2.67
C ASP A 221 -9.16 -0.46 1.26
N ALA A 222 -9.26 -1.66 0.65
CA ALA A 222 -8.95 -1.95 -0.74
C ALA A 222 -7.51 -1.58 -1.16
N ASP A 223 -6.54 -1.73 -0.26
CA ASP A 223 -5.12 -1.64 -0.59
C ASP A 223 -4.50 -3.01 -0.91
N ARG A 224 -5.26 -4.10 -0.73
CA ARG A 224 -4.89 -5.49 -1.06
C ARG A 224 -5.92 -6.15 -1.94
N VAL A 225 -5.45 -7.09 -2.76
CA VAL A 225 -6.30 -7.91 -3.62
C VAL A 225 -5.78 -9.35 -3.67
N ILE A 226 -6.72 -10.30 -3.61
CA ILE A 226 -6.52 -11.70 -3.99
C ILE A 226 -7.39 -11.97 -5.20
N ALA A 227 -6.86 -12.67 -6.20
CA ALA A 227 -7.64 -13.07 -7.35
C ALA A 227 -7.88 -14.59 -7.38
N THR A 228 -8.89 -14.99 -8.17
CA THR A 228 -9.25 -16.38 -8.40
C THR A 228 -9.49 -16.59 -9.89
N ASP A 229 -8.90 -17.62 -10.47
CA ASP A 229 -9.13 -17.98 -11.87
C ASP A 229 -10.49 -18.67 -12.09
N GLU A 230 -10.85 -18.93 -13.35
CA GLU A 230 -12.12 -19.57 -13.77
C GLU A 230 -12.36 -20.97 -13.19
N ARG A 231 -11.32 -21.58 -12.60
CA ARG A 231 -11.37 -22.92 -11.99
C ARG A 231 -11.43 -22.87 -10.46
N GLY A 232 -11.50 -21.68 -9.90
CA GLY A 232 -11.46 -21.48 -8.45
C GLY A 232 -10.06 -21.55 -7.82
N ASN A 233 -8.98 -21.51 -8.62
CA ASN A 233 -7.63 -21.51 -8.06
C ASN A 233 -7.24 -20.09 -7.64
N ILE A 234 -6.65 -19.97 -6.46
CA ILE A 234 -6.11 -18.70 -5.96
C ILE A 234 -4.96 -18.21 -6.85
N VAL A 235 -5.04 -16.94 -7.23
CA VAL A 235 -3.99 -16.17 -7.88
C VAL A 235 -3.50 -15.14 -6.87
N ASP A 236 -2.47 -15.50 -6.12
CA ASP A 236 -1.89 -14.67 -5.06
C ASP A 236 -1.07 -13.50 -5.60
N GLY A 237 -0.59 -12.63 -4.69
CA GLY A 237 0.21 -11.46 -5.06
C GLY A 237 1.48 -11.80 -5.83
N ASP A 238 2.14 -12.91 -5.54
CA ASP A 238 3.34 -13.34 -6.27
C ASP A 238 3.02 -13.73 -7.71
N ARG A 239 1.88 -14.40 -7.94
CA ARG A 239 1.41 -14.74 -9.29
C ARG A 239 1.01 -13.48 -10.06
N ILE A 240 0.30 -12.55 -9.41
CA ILE A 240 -0.07 -11.25 -10.01
C ILE A 240 1.21 -10.49 -10.42
N LEU A 241 2.18 -10.37 -9.52
CA LEU A 241 3.47 -9.73 -9.81
C LEU A 241 4.20 -10.40 -10.98
N GLY A 242 4.21 -11.73 -11.01
CA GLY A 242 4.81 -12.49 -12.11
C GLY A 242 4.14 -12.24 -13.46
N MET A 243 2.80 -12.21 -13.50
CA MET A 243 2.05 -11.91 -14.71
C MET A 243 2.30 -10.48 -15.20
N CYS A 244 2.24 -9.49 -14.28
CA CYS A 244 2.52 -8.09 -14.61
C CYS A 244 3.95 -7.93 -15.15
N ALA A 245 4.93 -8.53 -14.48
CA ALA A 245 6.32 -8.49 -14.92
C ALA A 245 6.51 -9.09 -16.33
N LYS A 246 5.81 -10.20 -16.62
CA LYS A 246 5.85 -10.80 -17.96
C LYS A 246 5.27 -9.88 -19.03
N VAL A 247 4.10 -9.31 -18.78
CA VAL A 247 3.45 -8.37 -19.72
C VAL A 247 4.36 -7.16 -19.98
N MET A 248 4.95 -6.59 -18.93
CA MET A 248 5.87 -5.47 -19.04
C MET A 248 7.17 -5.86 -19.76
N HIS A 249 7.70 -7.06 -19.52
CA HIS A 249 8.88 -7.58 -20.22
C HIS A 249 8.61 -7.73 -21.71
N ASP A 250 7.51 -8.39 -22.07
CA ASP A 250 7.13 -8.64 -23.47
C ASP A 250 6.87 -7.31 -24.23
N ALA A 251 6.37 -6.29 -23.53
CA ALA A 251 6.19 -4.94 -24.07
C ALA A 251 7.48 -4.09 -24.07
N GLY A 252 8.60 -4.61 -23.55
CA GLY A 252 9.85 -3.84 -23.42
C GLY A 252 9.80 -2.71 -22.40
N SER A 253 8.80 -2.70 -21.52
CA SER A 253 8.57 -1.67 -20.49
C SER A 253 9.03 -2.06 -19.09
N LEU A 254 9.52 -3.30 -18.89
CA LEU A 254 10.09 -3.72 -17.62
C LEU A 254 11.50 -3.13 -17.45
N HIS A 255 11.61 -2.11 -16.63
CA HIS A 255 12.83 -1.34 -16.44
C HIS A 255 14.00 -2.20 -15.95
N GLY A 256 15.08 -2.24 -16.75
CA GLY A 256 16.29 -3.02 -16.47
C GLY A 256 16.02 -4.52 -16.31
N ASP A 257 14.92 -5.03 -16.89
CA ASP A 257 14.43 -6.40 -16.71
C ASP A 257 14.36 -6.81 -15.24
N THR A 258 13.85 -5.89 -14.38
CA THR A 258 13.96 -6.06 -12.95
C THR A 258 12.60 -5.97 -12.25
N LEU A 259 12.26 -7.01 -11.48
CA LEU A 259 11.14 -7.01 -10.53
C LEU A 259 11.67 -6.81 -9.10
N VAL A 260 11.10 -5.86 -8.38
CA VAL A 260 11.41 -5.60 -6.96
C VAL A 260 10.31 -6.21 -6.10
N VAL A 261 10.68 -7.03 -5.12
CA VAL A 261 9.75 -7.75 -4.25
C VAL A 261 10.22 -7.71 -2.79
N THR A 262 9.35 -8.12 -1.86
CA THR A 262 9.68 -8.21 -0.44
C THR A 262 10.23 -9.61 -0.08
N VAL A 263 10.68 -9.76 1.15
CA VAL A 263 11.10 -11.06 1.71
C VAL A 263 9.96 -12.09 1.79
N MET A 264 8.71 -11.62 1.72
CA MET A 264 7.52 -12.48 1.77
C MET A 264 7.26 -13.20 0.45
N SER A 265 7.88 -12.76 -0.65
CA SER A 265 7.67 -13.38 -1.96
C SER A 265 8.25 -14.79 -2.04
N ASN A 266 7.50 -15.70 -2.63
CA ASN A 266 7.87 -17.11 -2.71
C ASN A 266 8.96 -17.39 -3.74
N ILE A 267 9.62 -18.54 -3.59
CA ILE A 267 10.72 -18.96 -4.47
C ILE A 267 10.26 -19.25 -5.91
N GLY A 268 8.98 -19.61 -6.10
CA GLY A 268 8.40 -19.88 -7.41
C GLY A 268 8.42 -18.65 -8.32
N LEU A 269 8.14 -17.46 -7.74
CA LEU A 269 8.24 -16.19 -8.48
C LEU A 269 9.66 -15.96 -9.00
N LYS A 270 10.68 -16.27 -8.20
CA LYS A 270 12.08 -16.17 -8.62
C LYS A 270 12.41 -17.11 -9.79
N GLN A 271 11.91 -18.34 -9.74
CA GLN A 271 12.12 -19.31 -10.82
C GLN A 271 11.37 -18.87 -12.09
N TYR A 272 10.16 -18.38 -11.94
CA TYR A 272 9.36 -17.85 -13.04
C TYR A 272 10.08 -16.69 -13.76
N MET A 273 10.57 -15.69 -13.00
CA MET A 273 11.29 -14.54 -13.55
C MET A 273 12.59 -14.94 -14.29
N ARG A 274 13.30 -15.96 -13.82
CA ARG A 274 14.47 -16.49 -14.55
C ARG A 274 14.11 -17.06 -15.92
N ASN A 275 12.92 -17.63 -16.06
CA ASN A 275 12.44 -18.20 -17.31
C ASN A 275 11.93 -17.12 -18.28
N ILE A 276 11.59 -15.94 -17.78
CA ILE A 276 11.24 -14.77 -18.58
C ILE A 276 12.53 -14.02 -18.93
N GLY A 277 13.29 -14.50 -19.92
CA GLY A 277 14.36 -13.76 -20.57
C GLY A 277 15.54 -13.27 -19.72
N LYS A 278 15.90 -13.94 -18.61
CA LYS A 278 16.96 -13.56 -17.66
C LYS A 278 16.60 -12.37 -16.76
N SER A 279 15.33 -12.09 -16.55
CA SER A 279 14.86 -11.02 -15.68
C SER A 279 15.39 -11.16 -14.25
N LYS A 280 15.70 -10.05 -13.61
CA LYS A 280 16.27 -9.99 -12.27
C LYS A 280 15.17 -9.82 -11.23
N ILE A 281 15.38 -10.38 -10.04
CA ILE A 281 14.60 -10.07 -8.85
C ILE A 281 15.50 -9.39 -7.81
N TYR A 282 15.03 -8.27 -7.29
CA TYR A 282 15.57 -7.65 -6.10
C TYR A 282 14.62 -7.82 -4.93
N ILE A 283 15.12 -8.33 -3.81
CA ILE A 283 14.34 -8.52 -2.59
C ILE A 283 14.72 -7.41 -1.60
N VAL A 284 13.72 -6.66 -1.13
CA VAL A 284 13.89 -5.57 -0.17
C VAL A 284 13.22 -5.96 1.14
N PRO A 285 14.00 -6.25 2.21
CA PRO A 285 13.47 -6.77 3.48
C PRO A 285 12.57 -5.80 4.24
N GLU A 286 12.85 -4.51 4.16
CA GLU A 286 12.19 -3.47 4.96
C GLU A 286 10.85 -2.98 4.38
N LEU A 287 10.47 -3.41 3.18
CA LEU A 287 9.19 -3.03 2.59
C LEU A 287 7.98 -3.67 3.28
N THR A 288 8.20 -4.63 4.19
CA THR A 288 7.14 -5.43 4.78
C THR A 288 6.37 -4.76 5.91
N ALA A 289 7.00 -3.87 6.68
CA ALA A 289 6.35 -3.31 7.88
C ALA A 289 5.71 -1.94 7.66
N ASN A 290 6.28 -1.12 6.77
CA ASN A 290 5.93 0.29 6.69
C ASN A 290 5.60 0.81 5.28
N ASN A 291 5.66 -0.03 4.24
CA ASN A 291 5.55 0.41 2.84
C ASN A 291 4.63 -0.47 2.00
N GLU A 292 3.46 -0.85 2.51
CA GLU A 292 2.40 -1.50 1.73
C GLU A 292 2.01 -0.68 0.48
N GLN A 293 2.31 0.62 0.49
CA GLN A 293 2.10 1.56 -0.62
C GLN A 293 2.92 1.27 -1.87
N TRP A 294 4.06 0.58 -1.73
CA TRP A 294 4.96 0.29 -2.85
C TRP A 294 4.46 -0.85 -3.75
N ILE A 295 3.53 -1.66 -3.25
CA ILE A 295 2.98 -2.83 -3.96
C ILE A 295 1.79 -2.44 -4.83
N ASN A 296 1.24 -1.25 -4.63
CA ASN A 296 0.11 -0.74 -5.41
C ASN A 296 0.49 0.57 -6.16
N PRO A 297 1.38 0.53 -7.16
CA PRO A 297 1.49 1.62 -8.09
C PRO A 297 0.18 1.65 -8.86
N GLY A 298 -0.61 2.70 -8.70
CA GLY A 298 -1.78 2.92 -9.54
C GLY A 298 -1.36 2.70 -11.00
N PHE A 299 -1.84 1.64 -11.62
CA PHE A 299 -1.60 1.35 -13.02
C PHE A 299 -1.98 2.59 -13.84
N GLY A 300 -1.04 3.09 -14.64
CA GLY A 300 -1.29 4.24 -15.54
C GLY A 300 -0.84 5.61 -15.04
N ASN A 301 -0.13 5.72 -13.91
CA ASN A 301 0.40 7.00 -13.47
C ASN A 301 1.70 7.36 -14.22
N PRO A 302 1.79 8.52 -14.91
CA PRO A 302 3.02 9.01 -15.54
C PRO A 302 4.20 9.20 -14.56
N ASP A 303 3.95 9.30 -13.25
CA ASP A 303 4.98 9.40 -12.21
C ASP A 303 5.62 8.06 -11.82
N LEU A 304 5.24 6.93 -12.45
CA LEU A 304 5.91 5.64 -12.25
C LEU A 304 7.43 5.75 -12.48
N GLN A 305 7.87 6.64 -13.38
CA GLN A 305 9.29 6.87 -13.62
C GLN A 305 9.97 7.54 -12.42
N ALA A 306 9.36 8.56 -11.83
CA ALA A 306 9.89 9.23 -10.63
C ALA A 306 9.92 8.28 -9.43
N HIS A 307 8.90 7.45 -9.27
CA HIS A 307 8.84 6.39 -8.26
C HIS A 307 9.95 5.35 -8.46
N TYR A 308 10.13 4.91 -9.69
CA TYR A 308 11.19 3.97 -10.04
C TYR A 308 12.58 4.54 -9.77
N ASP A 309 12.81 5.79 -10.14
CA ASP A 309 14.10 6.45 -9.93
C ASP A 309 14.39 6.64 -8.43
N TYR A 310 13.37 6.93 -7.63
CA TYR A 310 13.48 6.99 -6.17
C TYR A 310 13.81 5.61 -5.57
N ILE A 311 13.08 4.55 -5.96
CA ILE A 311 13.38 3.17 -5.52
C ILE A 311 14.81 2.79 -5.92
N LYS A 312 15.20 3.08 -7.15
CA LYS A 312 16.54 2.79 -7.66
C LYS A 312 17.62 3.53 -6.87
N GLN A 313 17.38 4.78 -6.52
CA GLN A 313 18.29 5.57 -5.70
C GLN A 313 18.37 5.00 -4.28
N MET A 314 17.24 4.71 -3.64
CA MET A 314 17.16 4.14 -2.29
C MET A 314 17.83 2.77 -2.21
N VAL A 315 17.55 1.86 -3.16
CA VAL A 315 18.19 0.54 -3.24
C VAL A 315 19.70 0.69 -3.45
N LYS A 316 20.12 1.61 -4.32
CA LYS A 316 21.54 1.91 -4.57
C LYS A 316 22.24 2.44 -3.33
N GLU A 317 21.62 3.35 -2.59
CA GLU A 317 22.19 3.94 -1.38
C GLU A 317 22.27 2.91 -0.25
N LYS A 318 21.19 2.17 0.03
CA LYS A 318 21.16 1.12 1.06
C LYS A 318 22.09 -0.04 0.73
N THR A 319 22.07 -0.53 -0.51
CA THR A 319 22.95 -1.61 -0.98
C THR A 319 24.41 -1.17 -0.97
N GLY A 320 24.70 0.05 -1.42
CA GLY A 320 26.05 0.61 -1.42
C GLY A 320 26.61 0.78 0.00
N ARG A 321 25.80 1.24 0.96
CA ARG A 321 26.19 1.36 2.38
C ARG A 321 26.42 0.00 3.02
N ALA A 322 25.53 -0.97 2.83
CA ALA A 322 25.66 -2.32 3.36
C ALA A 322 26.89 -3.05 2.79
N MET A 323 27.21 -2.86 1.51
CA MET A 323 28.43 -3.41 0.91
C MET A 323 29.71 -2.75 1.45
N GLN A 324 29.71 -1.42 1.65
CA GLN A 324 30.87 -0.71 2.22
C GLN A 324 31.11 -1.08 3.70
N GLU A 325 30.06 -1.29 4.48
CA GLU A 325 30.18 -1.74 5.87
C GLU A 325 30.70 -3.17 5.96
N LYS A 326 30.20 -4.07 5.12
CA LYS A 326 30.71 -5.45 5.01
C LYS A 326 32.17 -5.51 4.56
N GLU A 327 32.61 -4.66 3.65
CA GLU A 327 34.01 -4.56 3.29
C GLU A 327 34.88 -4.04 4.44
N ARG A 328 34.38 -3.09 5.24
CA ARG A 328 35.07 -2.60 6.44
C ARG A 328 35.17 -3.66 7.55
N GLU A 329 34.11 -4.43 7.77
CA GLU A 329 34.13 -5.57 8.71
C GLU A 329 35.02 -6.71 8.23
N ARG A 330 35.05 -7.01 6.92
CA ARG A 330 35.98 -7.97 6.32
C ARG A 330 37.44 -7.57 6.52
N LYS A 331 37.75 -6.29 6.38
CA LYS A 331 39.12 -5.76 6.64
C LYS A 331 39.50 -5.81 8.12
N ARG A 332 38.52 -5.78 9.04
CA ARG A 332 38.73 -5.90 10.49
C ARG A 332 38.92 -7.33 11.00
N LYS A 333 38.37 -8.33 10.30
CA LYS A 333 38.44 -9.76 10.69
C LYS A 333 39.39 -10.57 9.79
N ASN A 334 40.67 -10.27 9.86
CA ASN A 334 41.77 -11.09 9.32
C ASN A 334 41.48 -11.90 8.03
N GLY A 335 41.49 -11.26 6.90
CA GLY A 335 42.02 -11.76 5.62
C GLY A 335 41.50 -13.06 5.00
N LYS A 336 40.65 -13.83 5.63
CA LYS A 336 40.05 -15.04 5.02
C LYS A 336 38.63 -14.76 4.52
N ILE A 337 38.51 -14.75 3.21
CA ILE A 337 37.23 -14.63 2.50
C ILE A 337 36.49 -15.95 2.61
N ILE A 338 35.55 -16.03 3.54
CA ILE A 338 34.52 -17.06 3.48
C ILE A 338 33.44 -16.51 2.53
N LYS A 339 33.31 -17.09 1.35
CA LYS A 339 32.19 -16.83 0.44
C LYS A 339 30.91 -17.43 1.07
N VAL A 340 30.29 -16.72 1.97
CA VAL A 340 28.93 -17.02 2.39
C VAL A 340 28.00 -16.27 1.42
N ALA A 341 27.12 -16.97 0.74
CA ALA A 341 26.03 -16.37 -0.01
C ALA A 341 25.35 -15.33 0.89
N GLY A 342 25.34 -14.09 0.43
CA GLY A 342 25.21 -12.94 1.29
C GLY A 342 23.85 -12.77 1.96
N CYS A 343 23.71 -13.25 3.17
CA CYS A 343 22.63 -12.87 4.08
C CYS A 343 23.18 -11.91 5.12
N SER A 344 22.64 -10.71 5.16
CA SER A 344 22.80 -9.80 6.29
C SER A 344 21.73 -10.06 7.34
N PRO A 345 21.98 -9.81 8.63
CA PRO A 345 20.95 -9.90 9.66
C PRO A 345 19.82 -8.91 9.37
N ILE A 346 18.61 -9.32 9.72
CA ILE A 346 17.29 -8.75 9.38
C ILE A 346 17.11 -7.25 9.69
N ARG A 347 18.03 -6.61 10.38
CA ARG A 347 17.91 -5.17 10.73
C ARG A 347 18.37 -4.19 9.65
N GLU A 348 19.13 -4.62 8.62
CA GLU A 348 19.69 -3.70 7.62
C GLU A 348 20.04 -4.37 6.27
N GLY A 349 19.35 -5.46 5.89
CA GLY A 349 19.82 -6.28 4.81
C GLY A 349 18.99 -6.29 3.54
N VAL A 350 19.59 -5.85 2.45
CA VAL A 350 19.16 -6.19 1.09
C VAL A 350 19.68 -7.58 0.76
N LEU A 351 18.81 -8.55 0.48
CA LEU A 351 19.20 -9.86 -0.02
C LEU A 351 19.42 -9.79 -1.54
N LEU A 352 20.68 -9.62 -1.95
CA LEU A 352 21.07 -9.75 -3.35
C LEU A 352 21.10 -11.23 -3.72
N ILE A 353 20.08 -11.70 -4.44
CA ILE A 353 20.08 -13.02 -5.02
C ILE A 353 20.80 -12.95 -6.37
N ARG A 354 21.99 -13.53 -6.43
CA ARG A 354 22.79 -13.59 -7.66
C ARG A 354 22.26 -14.67 -8.61
N PRO A 355 22.54 -14.60 -9.90
CA PRO A 355 22.13 -15.61 -10.87
C PRO A 355 22.58 -17.04 -10.54
N ASP A 356 23.65 -17.19 -9.75
CA ASP A 356 24.26 -18.45 -9.33
C ASP A 356 23.79 -18.98 -7.97
N THR A 357 22.83 -18.28 -7.30
CA THR A 357 22.26 -18.74 -6.02
C THR A 357 21.41 -19.99 -6.26
N THR A 358 21.74 -21.08 -5.59
CA THR A 358 21.05 -22.38 -5.74
C THR A 358 19.91 -22.54 -4.76
N LEU A 359 19.04 -23.53 -4.99
CA LEU A 359 17.97 -23.90 -4.05
C LEU A 359 18.53 -24.33 -2.68
N ALA A 360 19.71 -25.00 -2.69
CA ALA A 360 20.41 -25.38 -1.47
C ALA A 360 20.88 -24.18 -0.65
N ASP A 361 21.29 -23.07 -1.30
CA ASP A 361 21.68 -21.84 -0.61
C ASP A 361 20.48 -21.20 0.08
N VAL A 362 19.29 -21.29 -0.53
CA VAL A 362 18.04 -20.75 0.03
C VAL A 362 17.56 -21.60 1.21
N HIS A 363 17.63 -22.95 1.11
CA HIS A 363 17.32 -23.86 2.22
C HIS A 363 18.23 -23.61 3.41
N LYS A 364 19.53 -23.52 3.18
CA LYS A 364 20.51 -23.25 4.22
C LYS A 364 20.30 -21.89 4.89
N PHE A 365 19.81 -20.92 4.15
CA PHE A 365 19.39 -19.62 4.71
C PHE A 365 18.14 -19.76 5.57
N GLY A 366 17.13 -20.49 5.12
CA GLY A 366 15.92 -20.78 5.90
C GLY A 366 16.25 -21.47 7.23
N GLU A 367 17.10 -22.51 7.20
CA GLU A 367 17.58 -23.19 8.41
C GLU A 367 18.32 -22.23 9.37
N GLU A 368 19.14 -21.32 8.84
CA GLU A 368 19.86 -20.35 9.65
C GLU A 368 18.92 -19.29 10.25
N CYS A 369 17.88 -18.86 9.51
CA CYS A 369 16.82 -17.98 10.01
C CYS A 369 16.02 -18.66 11.12
N GLN A 370 15.65 -19.93 10.94
CA GLN A 370 14.95 -20.71 11.95
C GLN A 370 15.79 -20.88 13.22
N ARG A 371 17.07 -21.19 13.06
CA ARG A 371 18.00 -21.38 14.16
C ARG A 371 18.28 -20.09 14.97
N ARG A 372 18.41 -18.95 14.30
CA ARG A 372 18.79 -17.68 14.95
C ARG A 372 17.62 -16.87 15.48
N TRP A 373 16.46 -16.99 14.85
CA TRP A 373 15.33 -16.08 15.10
C TRP A 373 14.00 -16.80 15.33
N GLY A 374 13.97 -18.15 15.29
CA GLY A 374 12.74 -18.91 15.51
C GLY A 374 11.66 -18.71 14.43
N ILE A 375 12.04 -18.23 13.24
CA ILE A 375 11.11 -17.98 12.14
C ILE A 375 10.97 -19.29 11.34
N THR A 376 9.76 -19.84 11.32
CA THR A 376 9.38 -21.02 10.51
C THR A 376 8.94 -20.60 9.12
#